data_b0f752aa86ce80d8f471b5ba2f078556
#
_entry.id   b0f752aa86ce80d8f471b5ba2f078556
#
_cell.length_a   1.000
_cell.length_b   1.000
_cell.length_c   1.000
_cell.angle_alpha   90.00
_cell.angle_beta   90.00
_cell.angle_gamma   90.00
#
_symmetry.space_group_name_H-M   'P 1'
#
loop_
_entity.id
_entity.type
_entity.pdbx_description
1 polymer ?
#
loop_
_entity_poly.entity_id
_entity_poly.type
_entity_poly.pdbx_seq_one_letter_code
_entity_poly.pdbx_strand_id
1 'polypeptide(L)'
;METPGERYDYVIVGGGSAGCVLAHRLSARAACRVALVEAGDDTPPGAVPSEILDSYPMPVFCGNRWIWPDLAATATRDAPPRVYEQGRVMGGGSSINVQSANRGLPRDYDGWAEEGAQGWSWEDVLPYFRKLERDLDFPGHASHGADGPVAIRRIQPPDWPPFCHAFAQGLRRQGLAALKDQNAEFGDGYFPAAFSNENDRRVSSATAYLDAATRARPNLRIFSNTRVRRIVMEGNAARGVVAVDGSGRELRLLAGETVVCAGALQSPVLLMRAGIGDATALAQLGIASAVHLPGVGRHLQDHPTLTFCHFLAPRWRMPLERRRASMLAARLSSGVQGSEPSDLYLSSATRAAWHALGNRLGLFFLWCNRPYSRGRVELLTADPDTAPRVSLNLLDDDRDAARLMAGVRLLAGIVSAMGLSDDDQDFFPAAFSPRVKALSRFGRANARLTSMLGALLDAPAPLRRALIGRFFNGGRRMSGLLGDESALAAFVRRNVFGVWHASGTCRMGNAKDPYAVTDIEGRVHGTQALRVVDASLMPRLPSANTNIPTIMIAEKIADAMGRSAASRTPTAQPVYVDNQGDDDVH
;
A
#
# COMPACT_ATOMS: atom_id res chain seq x y z
N MET A 1 -23.24 -35.73 0.12
CA MET A 1 -22.50 -35.70 -1.18
C MET A 1 -21.98 -34.27 -1.34
N GLU A 2 -20.65 -34.08 -1.30
CA GLU A 2 -20.05 -32.78 -1.57
C GLU A 2 -20.40 -32.37 -3.01
N THR A 3 -20.94 -31.17 -3.19
CA THR A 3 -21.20 -30.61 -4.53
C THR A 3 -19.86 -30.54 -5.28
N PRO A 4 -19.76 -31.06 -6.52
CA PRO A 4 -18.52 -30.96 -7.29
C PRO A 4 -18.15 -29.48 -7.42
N GLY A 5 -16.94 -29.10 -6.93
CA GLY A 5 -16.47 -27.73 -6.98
C GLY A 5 -16.24 -27.28 -8.42
N GLU A 6 -16.55 -26.03 -8.76
CA GLU A 6 -16.20 -25.46 -10.05
C GLU A 6 -14.68 -25.40 -10.21
N ARG A 7 -14.17 -25.82 -11.38
CA ARG A 7 -12.74 -25.88 -11.67
C ARG A 7 -12.29 -24.72 -12.54
N TYR A 8 -11.18 -24.11 -12.13
CA TYR A 8 -10.50 -23.01 -12.82
C TYR A 8 -9.03 -23.36 -13.05
N ASP A 9 -8.39 -22.76 -14.04
CA ASP A 9 -6.94 -22.84 -14.19
C ASP A 9 -6.25 -22.04 -13.08
N TYR A 10 -6.80 -20.85 -12.77
CA TYR A 10 -6.32 -20.00 -11.69
C TYR A 10 -7.45 -19.54 -10.77
N VAL A 11 -7.24 -19.69 -9.46
CA VAL A 11 -8.07 -19.05 -8.43
C VAL A 11 -7.23 -17.98 -7.74
N ILE A 12 -7.59 -16.71 -7.96
CA ILE A 12 -6.92 -15.54 -7.40
C ILE A 12 -7.66 -15.11 -6.12
N VAL A 13 -6.96 -15.13 -4.99
CA VAL A 13 -7.52 -14.82 -3.68
C VAL A 13 -7.17 -13.39 -3.27
N GLY A 14 -8.14 -12.50 -3.33
CA GLY A 14 -8.02 -11.06 -3.07
C GLY A 14 -8.05 -10.23 -4.35
N GLY A 15 -9.09 -9.42 -4.51
CA GLY A 15 -9.28 -8.47 -5.61
C GLY A 15 -8.60 -7.12 -5.33
N GLY A 16 -7.43 -7.12 -4.66
CA GLY A 16 -6.63 -5.93 -4.37
C GLY A 16 -5.80 -5.44 -5.55
N SER A 17 -4.78 -4.63 -5.27
CA SER A 17 -3.90 -4.03 -6.28
C SER A 17 -3.30 -5.06 -7.23
N ALA A 18 -2.78 -6.18 -6.71
CA ALA A 18 -2.18 -7.24 -7.51
C ALA A 18 -3.23 -8.17 -8.15
N GLY A 19 -4.27 -8.55 -7.39
CA GLY A 19 -5.27 -9.50 -7.89
C GLY A 19 -6.05 -8.98 -9.10
N CYS A 20 -6.35 -7.68 -9.15
CA CYS A 20 -6.96 -7.05 -10.33
C CYS A 20 -6.06 -7.15 -11.58
N VAL A 21 -4.75 -6.94 -11.41
CA VAL A 21 -3.75 -7.09 -12.50
C VAL A 21 -3.75 -8.52 -13.01
N LEU A 22 -3.61 -9.50 -12.10
CA LEU A 22 -3.56 -10.90 -12.48
C LEU A 22 -4.86 -11.37 -13.16
N ALA A 23 -6.02 -10.96 -12.63
CA ALA A 23 -7.30 -11.29 -13.25
C ALA A 23 -7.38 -10.75 -14.69
N HIS A 24 -6.95 -9.51 -14.91
CA HIS A 24 -6.90 -8.89 -16.24
C HIS A 24 -5.94 -9.63 -17.18
N ARG A 25 -4.70 -9.86 -16.74
CA ARG A 25 -3.63 -10.43 -17.59
C ARG A 25 -3.86 -11.91 -17.89
N LEU A 26 -4.26 -12.70 -16.90
CA LEU A 26 -4.46 -14.15 -17.10
C LEU A 26 -5.71 -14.44 -17.92
N SER A 27 -6.82 -13.72 -17.71
CA SER A 27 -8.05 -13.90 -18.48
C SER A 27 -7.97 -13.35 -19.92
N ALA A 28 -6.91 -12.62 -20.27
CA ALA A 28 -6.68 -12.21 -21.67
C ALA A 28 -6.48 -13.42 -22.61
N ARG A 29 -6.10 -14.55 -22.06
CA ARG A 29 -6.03 -15.83 -22.79
C ARG A 29 -7.36 -16.54 -22.69
N ALA A 30 -8.11 -16.62 -23.78
CA ALA A 30 -9.48 -17.15 -23.82
C ALA A 30 -9.60 -18.60 -23.30
N ALA A 31 -8.56 -19.43 -23.51
CA ALA A 31 -8.52 -20.81 -23.03
C ALA A 31 -8.26 -20.93 -21.51
N CYS A 32 -7.97 -19.82 -20.81
CA CYS A 32 -7.59 -19.82 -19.40
C CYS A 32 -8.79 -19.41 -18.53
N ARG A 33 -9.35 -20.30 -17.75
CA ARG A 33 -10.45 -20.04 -16.82
C ARG A 33 -9.92 -19.44 -15.51
N VAL A 34 -10.35 -18.23 -15.19
CA VAL A 34 -9.88 -17.46 -14.02
C VAL A 34 -11.03 -17.15 -13.08
N ALA A 35 -10.85 -17.44 -11.79
CA ALA A 35 -11.72 -16.96 -10.72
C ALA A 35 -10.99 -15.90 -9.90
N LEU A 36 -11.60 -14.73 -9.69
CA LEU A 36 -11.14 -13.69 -8.77
C LEU A 36 -12.09 -13.66 -7.57
N VAL A 37 -11.57 -13.84 -6.35
CA VAL A 37 -12.37 -13.91 -5.13
C VAL A 37 -11.99 -12.74 -4.23
N GLU A 38 -12.97 -11.86 -3.93
CA GLU A 38 -12.79 -10.67 -3.08
C GLU A 38 -13.76 -10.71 -1.90
N ALA A 39 -13.21 -10.45 -0.70
CA ALA A 39 -13.99 -10.47 0.55
C ALA A 39 -14.93 -9.28 0.73
N GLY A 40 -14.66 -8.18 0.04
CA GLY A 40 -15.43 -6.94 0.11
C GLY A 40 -16.36 -6.73 -1.06
N ASP A 41 -17.00 -5.56 -1.04
CA ASP A 41 -17.93 -5.13 -2.08
C ASP A 41 -17.24 -4.97 -3.45
N ASP A 42 -17.97 -5.22 -4.51
CA ASP A 42 -17.53 -4.91 -5.87
C ASP A 42 -17.65 -3.41 -6.19
N THR A 43 -16.84 -2.95 -7.14
CA THR A 43 -16.82 -1.58 -7.67
C THR A 43 -16.85 -1.61 -9.21
N PRO A 44 -17.93 -2.11 -9.84
CA PRO A 44 -17.97 -2.25 -11.29
C PRO A 44 -17.99 -0.88 -11.98
N PRO A 45 -17.51 -0.79 -13.23
CA PRO A 45 -17.58 0.44 -14.03
C PRO A 45 -19.00 1.01 -14.07
N GLY A 46 -19.13 2.32 -13.88
CA GLY A 46 -20.42 3.00 -13.82
C GLY A 46 -21.13 2.96 -12.46
N ALA A 47 -20.72 2.07 -11.54
CA ALA A 47 -21.29 1.94 -10.19
C ALA A 47 -20.24 2.02 -9.07
N VAL A 48 -19.07 2.58 -9.36
CA VAL A 48 -18.05 2.85 -8.33
C VAL A 48 -18.57 3.92 -7.38
N PRO A 49 -18.57 3.69 -6.05
CA PRO A 49 -19.01 4.68 -5.08
C PRO A 49 -18.27 6.02 -5.22
N SER A 50 -19.01 7.12 -5.12
CA SER A 50 -18.47 8.47 -5.33
C SER A 50 -17.33 8.81 -4.37
N GLU A 51 -17.38 8.33 -3.12
CA GLU A 51 -16.32 8.50 -2.13
C GLU A 51 -15.03 7.75 -2.49
N ILE A 52 -15.12 6.62 -3.20
CA ILE A 52 -13.95 5.91 -3.74
C ILE A 52 -13.34 6.67 -4.92
N LEU A 53 -14.19 7.22 -5.80
CA LEU A 53 -13.72 8.00 -6.96
C LEU A 53 -13.11 9.35 -6.57
N ASP A 54 -13.43 9.86 -5.39
CA ASP A 54 -13.00 11.20 -4.97
C ASP A 54 -11.47 11.30 -4.92
N SER A 55 -10.96 12.36 -5.49
CA SER A 55 -9.56 12.74 -5.43
C SER A 55 -9.10 13.07 -3.99
N TYR A 56 -10.03 13.49 -3.12
CA TYR A 56 -9.79 13.70 -1.70
C TYR A 56 -10.10 12.41 -0.91
N PRO A 57 -9.09 11.73 -0.34
CA PRO A 57 -9.25 10.36 0.18
C PRO A 57 -9.97 10.27 1.54
N MET A 58 -10.12 11.38 2.27
CA MET A 58 -10.59 11.36 3.66
C MET A 58 -12.00 10.78 3.86
N PRO A 59 -12.97 10.90 2.91
CA PRO A 59 -14.27 10.24 3.06
C PRO A 59 -14.17 8.73 3.24
N VAL A 60 -13.31 8.11 2.44
CA VAL A 60 -13.07 6.66 2.48
C VAL A 60 -12.25 6.29 3.72
N PHE A 61 -11.21 7.07 4.02
CA PHE A 61 -10.28 6.80 5.12
C PHE A 61 -10.93 6.97 6.50
N CYS A 62 -11.76 7.98 6.71
CA CYS A 62 -12.48 8.20 7.97
C CYS A 62 -13.73 7.34 8.12
N GLY A 63 -14.24 6.77 7.02
CA GLY A 63 -15.33 5.79 7.01
C GLY A 63 -14.81 4.39 7.32
N ASN A 64 -15.57 3.57 8.03
CA ASN A 64 -15.15 2.19 8.32
C ASN A 64 -15.74 1.17 7.33
N ARG A 65 -16.42 1.63 6.27
CA ARG A 65 -17.18 0.76 5.35
C ARG A 65 -16.29 -0.15 4.52
N TRP A 66 -15.15 0.37 4.04
CA TRP A 66 -14.32 -0.26 3.02
C TRP A 66 -13.06 -0.92 3.59
N ILE A 67 -13.00 -1.14 4.91
CA ILE A 67 -11.84 -1.68 5.61
C ILE A 67 -12.18 -2.96 6.37
N TRP A 68 -11.16 -3.74 6.70
CA TRP A 68 -11.28 -4.83 7.64
C TRP A 68 -11.58 -4.27 9.03
N PRO A 69 -12.76 -4.59 9.63
CA PRO A 69 -13.21 -3.91 10.86
C PRO A 69 -12.35 -4.25 12.08
N ASP A 70 -11.85 -5.48 12.18
CA ASP A 70 -11.20 -6.02 13.37
C ASP A 70 -9.67 -6.10 13.22
N LEU A 71 -9.11 -5.54 12.14
CA LEU A 71 -7.67 -5.56 11.92
C LEU A 71 -7.02 -4.42 12.70
N ALA A 72 -6.19 -4.80 13.68
CA ALA A 72 -5.44 -3.87 14.51
C ALA A 72 -3.95 -4.23 14.50
N ALA A 73 -3.10 -3.22 14.67
CA ALA A 73 -1.66 -3.37 14.80
C ALA A 73 -1.11 -2.59 15.99
N THR A 74 -0.04 -3.10 16.59
CA THR A 74 0.79 -2.36 17.55
C THR A 74 1.93 -1.68 16.81
N ALA A 75 2.12 -0.37 17.02
CA ALA A 75 3.17 0.39 16.35
C ALA A 75 4.57 0.04 16.90
N THR A 76 4.75 0.11 18.22
CA THR A 76 5.96 -0.29 18.95
C THR A 76 5.62 -1.43 19.91
N ARG A 77 6.62 -2.04 20.54
CA ARG A 77 6.41 -3.17 21.47
C ARG A 77 5.43 -2.83 22.60
N ASP A 78 5.49 -1.59 23.11
CA ASP A 78 4.70 -1.15 24.27
C ASP A 78 3.46 -0.34 23.87
N ALA A 79 3.22 -0.12 22.56
CA ALA A 79 2.08 0.65 22.12
C ALA A 79 0.79 -0.18 22.19
N PRO A 80 -0.34 0.42 22.56
CA PRO A 80 -1.63 -0.26 22.47
C PRO A 80 -1.99 -0.52 20.99
N PRO A 81 -2.72 -1.62 20.72
CA PRO A 81 -3.19 -1.90 19.37
C PRO A 81 -4.14 -0.80 18.88
N ARG A 82 -4.02 -0.46 17.63
CA ARG A 82 -4.88 0.51 16.92
C ARG A 82 -5.38 -0.10 15.63
N VAL A 83 -6.59 0.28 15.20
CA VAL A 83 -7.10 -0.10 13.88
C VAL A 83 -6.05 0.24 12.83
N TYR A 84 -5.74 -0.75 11.99
CA TYR A 84 -4.84 -0.62 10.85
C TYR A 84 -5.66 -0.79 9.58
N GLU A 85 -5.99 0.33 8.95
CA GLU A 85 -6.95 0.38 7.85
C GLU A 85 -6.40 -0.31 6.59
N GLN A 86 -6.89 -1.52 6.34
CA GLN A 86 -6.64 -2.25 5.09
C GLN A 86 -7.94 -2.39 4.30
N GLY A 87 -7.85 -2.21 2.99
CA GLY A 87 -9.01 -2.28 2.12
C GLY A 87 -9.69 -3.66 2.12
N ARG A 88 -11.00 -3.67 2.29
CA ARG A 88 -11.90 -4.80 2.06
C ARG A 88 -12.94 -4.38 1.04
N VAL A 89 -12.51 -4.30 -0.19
CA VAL A 89 -13.28 -3.81 -1.34
C VAL A 89 -12.51 -4.17 -2.62
N MET A 90 -13.17 -4.31 -3.74
CA MET A 90 -12.51 -4.51 -5.04
C MET A 90 -11.54 -3.36 -5.32
N GLY A 91 -10.31 -3.69 -5.73
CA GLY A 91 -9.17 -2.79 -5.81
C GLY A 91 -8.34 -2.71 -4.52
N GLY A 92 -8.85 -3.23 -3.40
CA GLY A 92 -8.15 -3.27 -2.11
C GLY A 92 -7.63 -1.92 -1.67
N GLY A 93 -6.35 -1.85 -1.27
CA GLY A 93 -5.68 -0.62 -0.86
C GLY A 93 -5.73 0.49 -1.90
N SER A 94 -5.72 0.18 -3.21
CA SER A 94 -5.78 1.19 -4.28
C SER A 94 -7.13 1.95 -4.31
N SER A 95 -8.19 1.34 -3.81
CA SER A 95 -9.53 1.96 -3.73
C SER A 95 -9.68 2.89 -2.53
N ILE A 96 -8.81 2.80 -1.52
CA ILE A 96 -8.93 3.59 -0.28
C ILE A 96 -7.74 4.49 0.05
N ASN A 97 -6.60 4.33 -0.61
CA ASN A 97 -5.35 5.05 -0.35
C ASN A 97 -5.40 6.54 -0.74
N VAL A 98 -4.30 7.25 -0.46
CA VAL A 98 -4.14 8.66 -0.87
C VAL A 98 -3.72 8.84 -2.34
N GLN A 99 -3.71 7.77 -3.14
CA GLN A 99 -3.43 7.76 -4.58
C GLN A 99 -1.97 8.09 -4.95
N SER A 100 -1.03 8.16 -4.01
CA SER A 100 0.38 8.40 -4.34
C SER A 100 0.92 7.33 -5.31
N ALA A 101 1.55 7.80 -6.39
CA ALA A 101 2.01 6.96 -7.50
C ALA A 101 3.53 7.05 -7.69
N ASN A 102 4.28 6.93 -6.61
CA ASN A 102 5.73 6.88 -6.62
C ASN A 102 6.25 5.44 -6.76
N ARG A 103 7.43 5.31 -7.38
CA ARG A 103 8.06 4.02 -7.70
C ARG A 103 9.12 3.61 -6.70
N GLY A 104 9.70 4.55 -5.94
CA GLY A 104 10.91 4.37 -5.16
C GLY A 104 12.16 4.77 -5.93
N LEU A 105 13.29 4.27 -5.51
CA LEU A 105 14.60 4.58 -6.06
C LEU A 105 15.18 3.35 -6.76
N PRO A 106 16.02 3.50 -7.80
CA PRO A 106 16.67 2.36 -8.47
C PRO A 106 17.34 1.40 -7.49
N ARG A 107 18.09 1.91 -6.53
CA ARG A 107 18.78 1.11 -5.50
C ARG A 107 17.85 0.26 -4.63
N ASP A 108 16.55 0.58 -4.53
CA ASP A 108 15.62 -0.25 -3.77
C ASP A 108 15.48 -1.63 -4.43
N TYR A 109 15.44 -1.65 -5.75
CA TYR A 109 15.29 -2.85 -6.58
C TYR A 109 16.61 -3.56 -6.82
N ASP A 110 17.70 -2.81 -7.01
CA ASP A 110 19.05 -3.36 -7.08
C ASP A 110 19.35 -4.12 -5.77
N GLY A 111 18.99 -3.56 -4.62
CA GLY A 111 19.08 -4.22 -3.33
C GLY A 111 18.20 -5.48 -3.21
N TRP A 112 17.04 -5.57 -3.91
CA TRP A 112 16.27 -6.81 -3.96
C TRP A 112 17.04 -7.92 -4.69
N ALA A 113 17.68 -7.58 -5.82
CA ALA A 113 18.50 -8.54 -6.58
C ALA A 113 19.72 -9.00 -5.76
N GLU A 114 20.39 -8.10 -5.07
CA GLU A 114 21.53 -8.40 -4.17
C GLU A 114 21.11 -9.32 -3.01
N GLU A 115 19.90 -9.19 -2.48
CA GLU A 115 19.35 -10.02 -1.41
C GLU A 115 18.76 -11.36 -1.89
N GLY A 116 19.02 -11.74 -3.14
CA GLY A 116 18.68 -13.05 -3.69
C GLY A 116 17.47 -13.08 -4.61
N ALA A 117 16.84 -11.94 -4.89
CA ALA A 117 15.79 -11.83 -5.90
C ALA A 117 16.38 -11.46 -7.27
N GLN A 118 17.23 -12.34 -7.84
CA GLN A 118 17.79 -12.13 -9.18
C GLN A 118 16.69 -11.89 -10.22
N GLY A 119 16.94 -10.94 -11.14
CA GLY A 119 15.97 -10.51 -12.13
C GLY A 119 14.95 -9.50 -11.58
N TRP A 120 15.22 -8.88 -10.41
CA TRP A 120 14.41 -7.81 -9.82
C TRP A 120 15.20 -6.51 -9.60
N SER A 121 16.33 -6.31 -10.33
CA SER A 121 17.05 -5.04 -10.37
C SER A 121 16.18 -3.93 -10.98
N TRP A 122 16.62 -2.68 -10.86
CA TRP A 122 15.91 -1.56 -11.48
C TRP A 122 15.70 -1.74 -12.99
N GLU A 123 16.70 -2.21 -13.70
CA GLU A 123 16.60 -2.48 -15.15
C GLU A 123 15.55 -3.55 -15.46
N ASP A 124 15.44 -4.56 -14.62
CA ASP A 124 14.47 -5.65 -14.78
C ASP A 124 13.03 -5.22 -14.50
N VAL A 125 12.81 -4.26 -13.61
CA VAL A 125 11.47 -3.84 -13.17
C VAL A 125 10.97 -2.58 -13.88
N LEU A 126 11.84 -1.71 -14.40
CA LEU A 126 11.46 -0.50 -15.11
C LEU A 126 10.50 -0.76 -16.29
N PRO A 127 10.68 -1.80 -17.12
CA PRO A 127 9.72 -2.13 -18.18
C PRO A 127 8.30 -2.37 -17.65
N TYR A 128 8.15 -2.93 -16.44
CA TYR A 128 6.85 -3.18 -15.84
C TYR A 128 6.25 -1.93 -15.19
N PHE A 129 7.07 -1.03 -14.68
CA PHE A 129 6.62 0.32 -14.29
C PHE A 129 6.10 1.11 -15.50
N ARG A 130 6.74 1.00 -16.64
CA ARG A 130 6.25 1.61 -17.87
C ARG A 130 4.99 0.93 -18.41
N LYS A 131 4.91 -0.40 -18.32
CA LYS A 131 3.77 -1.20 -18.79
C LYS A 131 2.48 -0.90 -18.02
N LEU A 132 2.56 -0.62 -16.72
CA LEU A 132 1.39 -0.37 -15.88
C LEU A 132 0.83 1.05 -16.05
N GLU A 133 1.65 2.02 -16.47
CA GLU A 133 1.28 3.44 -16.41
C GLU A 133 0.97 4.07 -17.76
N ARG A 134 0.10 5.06 -17.69
CA ARG A 134 -0.11 6.10 -18.70
C ARG A 134 0.16 7.44 -18.03
N ASP A 135 1.40 7.94 -18.19
CA ASP A 135 1.79 9.23 -17.63
C ASP A 135 1.22 10.37 -18.46
N LEU A 136 0.41 11.21 -17.84
CA LEU A 136 -0.32 12.30 -18.52
C LEU A 136 0.50 13.59 -18.62
N ASP A 137 1.57 13.71 -17.82
CA ASP A 137 2.39 14.92 -17.74
C ASP A 137 3.72 14.81 -18.51
N PHE A 138 4.23 13.58 -18.70
CA PHE A 138 5.50 13.30 -19.37
C PHE A 138 5.36 12.29 -20.52
N PRO A 139 4.48 12.56 -21.50
CA PRO A 139 4.29 11.66 -22.63
C PRO A 139 5.59 11.53 -23.44
N GLY A 140 6.00 10.30 -23.73
CA GLY A 140 7.21 10.01 -24.51
C GLY A 140 8.53 10.08 -23.74
N HIS A 141 8.56 10.37 -22.45
CA HIS A 141 9.78 10.30 -21.66
C HIS A 141 10.23 8.84 -21.46
N ALA A 142 11.54 8.57 -21.60
CA ALA A 142 12.09 7.21 -21.59
C ALA A 142 11.78 6.42 -20.30
N SER A 143 11.63 7.10 -19.17
CA SER A 143 11.28 6.48 -17.89
C SER A 143 9.79 6.19 -17.74
N HIS A 144 8.92 6.70 -18.62
CA HIS A 144 7.47 6.64 -18.48
C HIS A 144 6.79 5.76 -19.53
N GLY A 145 5.61 5.22 -19.17
CA GLY A 145 4.69 4.56 -20.07
C GLY A 145 3.63 5.50 -20.60
N ALA A 146 3.16 5.24 -21.83
CA ALA A 146 2.12 6.03 -22.50
C ALA A 146 0.75 5.35 -22.56
N ASP A 147 0.71 4.01 -22.51
CA ASP A 147 -0.47 3.21 -22.87
C ASP A 147 -0.95 2.28 -21.75
N GLY A 148 -0.35 2.36 -20.56
CA GLY A 148 -0.72 1.50 -19.45
C GLY A 148 -2.08 1.88 -18.84
N PRO A 149 -2.71 0.95 -18.10
CA PRO A 149 -4.06 1.16 -17.56
C PRO A 149 -4.13 2.17 -16.41
N VAL A 150 -3.02 2.45 -15.72
CA VAL A 150 -3.01 3.37 -14.58
C VAL A 150 -2.61 4.76 -15.05
N ALA A 151 -3.57 5.68 -15.14
CA ALA A 151 -3.29 7.07 -15.42
C ALA A 151 -2.57 7.72 -14.24
N ILE A 152 -1.45 8.40 -14.50
CA ILE A 152 -0.64 9.10 -13.51
C ILE A 152 -0.57 10.58 -13.87
N ARG A 153 -0.83 11.43 -12.88
CA ARG A 153 -0.87 12.88 -13.02
C ARG A 153 -0.24 13.58 -11.83
N ARG A 154 0.25 14.79 -12.08
CA ARG A 154 0.79 15.73 -11.09
C ARG A 154 0.02 17.06 -11.18
N ILE A 155 -0.01 17.81 -10.09
CA ILE A 155 -0.41 19.22 -10.11
C ILE A 155 0.87 20.03 -10.18
N GLN A 156 1.05 20.73 -11.29
CA GLN A 156 2.29 21.45 -11.58
C GLN A 156 2.39 22.76 -10.75
N PRO A 157 3.61 23.31 -10.54
CA PRO A 157 3.83 24.49 -9.70
C PRO A 157 2.94 25.71 -9.99
N PRO A 158 2.58 26.06 -11.24
CA PRO A 158 1.68 27.18 -11.50
C PRO A 158 0.30 27.07 -10.85
N ASP A 159 -0.16 25.83 -10.62
CA ASP A 159 -1.48 25.55 -10.02
C ASP A 159 -1.42 25.31 -8.51
N TRP A 160 -0.26 25.44 -7.89
CA TRP A 160 -0.11 25.23 -6.46
C TRP A 160 -0.78 26.34 -5.64
N PRO A 161 -1.47 26.00 -4.55
CA PRO A 161 -1.98 26.97 -3.61
C PRO A 161 -0.85 27.65 -2.82
N PRO A 162 -1.10 28.81 -2.19
CA PRO A 162 -0.09 29.59 -1.48
C PRO A 162 0.72 28.78 -0.45
N PHE A 163 0.09 27.87 0.27
CA PHE A 163 0.78 26.98 1.22
C PHE A 163 1.85 26.10 0.54
N CYS A 164 1.56 25.53 -0.63
CA CYS A 164 2.54 24.73 -1.37
C CYS A 164 3.71 25.58 -1.86
N HIS A 165 3.47 26.81 -2.33
CA HIS A 165 4.54 27.73 -2.70
C HIS A 165 5.42 28.09 -1.51
N ALA A 166 4.82 28.38 -0.33
CA ALA A 166 5.57 28.63 0.89
C ALA A 166 6.41 27.39 1.30
N PHE A 167 5.84 26.20 1.18
CA PHE A 167 6.57 24.97 1.49
C PHE A 167 7.74 24.74 0.53
N ALA A 168 7.55 24.92 -0.77
CA ALA A 168 8.64 24.86 -1.77
C ALA A 168 9.73 25.91 -1.47
N GLN A 169 9.35 27.12 -1.04
CA GLN A 169 10.30 28.15 -0.64
C GLN A 169 11.09 27.73 0.60
N GLY A 170 10.42 27.15 1.62
CA GLY A 170 11.08 26.60 2.82
C GLY A 170 12.11 25.54 2.48
N LEU A 171 11.74 24.59 1.61
CA LEU A 171 12.63 23.52 1.12
C LEU A 171 13.84 24.09 0.38
N ARG A 172 13.61 25.05 -0.54
CA ARG A 172 14.68 25.70 -1.29
C ARG A 172 15.64 26.47 -0.38
N ARG A 173 15.14 27.17 0.65
CA ARG A 173 15.96 27.89 1.63
C ARG A 173 16.82 26.97 2.49
N GLN A 174 16.43 25.69 2.62
CA GLN A 174 17.21 24.63 3.24
C GLN A 174 18.15 23.91 2.24
N GLY A 175 18.35 24.47 1.05
CA GLY A 175 19.30 23.99 0.05
C GLY A 175 18.79 22.86 -0.84
N LEU A 176 17.50 22.48 -0.77
CA LEU A 176 16.94 21.42 -1.61
C LEU A 176 16.63 21.90 -3.02
N ALA A 177 17.02 21.11 -4.01
CA ALA A 177 16.76 21.36 -5.42
C ALA A 177 15.29 21.06 -5.79
N ALA A 178 14.75 21.84 -6.74
CA ALA A 178 13.48 21.49 -7.37
C ALA A 178 13.74 20.42 -8.43
N LEU A 179 13.08 19.28 -8.31
CA LEU A 179 13.06 18.19 -9.29
C LEU A 179 11.75 18.25 -10.08
N LYS A 180 11.82 17.95 -11.36
CA LYS A 180 10.64 17.99 -12.24
C LYS A 180 9.74 16.78 -12.01
N ASP A 181 10.36 15.63 -11.76
CA ASP A 181 9.65 14.37 -11.63
C ASP A 181 10.26 13.42 -10.61
N GLN A 182 9.47 13.03 -9.61
CA GLN A 182 9.90 12.10 -8.57
C GLN A 182 10.19 10.68 -9.07
N ASN A 183 9.67 10.29 -10.23
CA ASN A 183 9.75 8.94 -10.79
C ASN A 183 10.86 8.78 -11.85
N ALA A 184 11.56 9.85 -12.19
CA ALA A 184 12.66 9.86 -13.15
C ALA A 184 13.93 10.57 -12.64
N GLU A 185 13.79 11.51 -11.70
CA GLU A 185 14.92 12.20 -11.07
C GLU A 185 15.09 11.70 -9.64
N PHE A 186 16.22 11.02 -9.38
CA PHE A 186 16.48 10.33 -8.11
C PHE A 186 17.52 11.10 -7.27
N GLY A 187 17.24 11.28 -5.98
CA GLY A 187 18.08 12.03 -5.04
C GLY A 187 17.25 12.93 -4.14
N ASP A 188 17.95 13.73 -3.34
CA ASP A 188 17.33 14.73 -2.47
C ASP A 188 16.79 15.89 -3.28
N GLY A 189 15.60 16.35 -2.91
CA GLY A 189 14.93 17.44 -3.60
C GLY A 189 13.43 17.42 -3.36
N TYR A 190 12.75 18.43 -3.87
CA TYR A 190 11.29 18.54 -3.81
C TYR A 190 10.67 18.57 -5.20
N PHE A 191 9.48 18.02 -5.33
CA PHE A 191 8.85 17.76 -6.62
C PHE A 191 7.33 17.78 -6.55
N PRO A 192 6.64 18.03 -7.67
CA PRO A 192 5.22 17.76 -7.80
C PRO A 192 4.96 16.27 -7.53
N ALA A 193 4.10 15.97 -6.56
CA ALA A 193 3.79 14.59 -6.22
C ALA A 193 2.95 13.93 -7.33
N ALA A 194 3.32 12.72 -7.74
CA ALA A 194 2.59 11.92 -8.72
C ALA A 194 1.44 11.15 -8.06
N PHE A 195 0.30 11.06 -8.75
CA PHE A 195 -0.91 10.40 -8.27
C PHE A 195 -1.54 9.53 -9.35
N SER A 196 -2.09 8.37 -8.96
CA SER A 196 -2.96 7.56 -9.80
C SER A 196 -4.35 8.22 -9.90
N ASN A 197 -4.45 9.18 -10.83
CA ASN A 197 -5.60 10.07 -10.94
C ASN A 197 -5.79 10.56 -12.37
N GLU A 198 -7.04 10.68 -12.78
CA GLU A 198 -7.42 11.26 -14.06
C GLU A 198 -8.71 12.08 -13.88
N ASN A 199 -8.75 13.28 -14.43
CA ASN A 199 -9.91 14.19 -14.35
C ASN A 199 -10.43 14.41 -12.91
N ASP A 200 -9.47 14.60 -11.97
CA ASP A 200 -9.70 14.74 -10.53
C ASP A 200 -10.47 13.55 -9.89
N ARG A 201 -10.34 12.37 -10.50
CA ARG A 201 -10.89 11.10 -10.03
C ARG A 201 -9.80 10.08 -9.78
N ARG A 202 -9.95 9.27 -8.73
CA ARG A 202 -9.06 8.15 -8.42
C ARG A 202 -9.04 7.13 -9.56
N VAL A 203 -7.84 6.66 -9.89
CA VAL A 203 -7.63 5.47 -10.71
C VAL A 203 -7.13 4.36 -9.77
N SER A 204 -8.05 3.48 -9.34
CA SER A 204 -7.72 2.29 -8.55
C SER A 204 -7.36 1.13 -9.48
N SER A 205 -6.75 0.07 -8.94
CA SER A 205 -6.50 -1.15 -9.74
C SER A 205 -7.80 -1.78 -10.26
N ALA A 206 -8.91 -1.66 -9.53
CA ALA A 206 -10.21 -2.12 -10.01
C ALA A 206 -10.68 -1.34 -11.23
N THR A 207 -10.59 0.00 -11.20
CA THR A 207 -11.01 0.83 -12.35
C THR A 207 -10.05 0.75 -13.52
N ALA A 208 -8.76 0.50 -13.27
CA ALA A 208 -7.72 0.42 -14.28
C ALA A 208 -7.70 -0.93 -15.03
N TYR A 209 -7.88 -2.03 -14.30
CA TYR A 209 -7.69 -3.39 -14.85
C TYR A 209 -8.98 -4.19 -15.02
N LEU A 210 -10.02 -3.91 -14.22
CA LEU A 210 -11.31 -4.59 -14.32
C LEU A 210 -12.35 -3.68 -15.01
N ASP A 211 -11.99 -3.16 -16.17
CA ASP A 211 -12.88 -2.39 -17.03
C ASP A 211 -14.03 -3.26 -17.58
N ALA A 212 -14.98 -2.63 -18.29
CA ALA A 212 -16.14 -3.32 -18.83
C ALA A 212 -15.75 -4.46 -19.80
N ALA A 213 -14.71 -4.27 -20.62
CA ALA A 213 -14.24 -5.26 -21.57
C ALA A 213 -13.62 -6.47 -20.87
N THR A 214 -12.81 -6.26 -19.83
CA THR A 214 -12.23 -7.34 -19.02
C THR A 214 -13.31 -8.14 -18.30
N ARG A 215 -14.27 -7.44 -17.68
CA ARG A 215 -15.37 -8.09 -16.94
C ARG A 215 -16.33 -8.88 -17.85
N ALA A 216 -16.44 -8.50 -19.12
CA ALA A 216 -17.25 -9.21 -20.11
C ALA A 216 -16.60 -10.50 -20.64
N ARG A 217 -15.36 -10.82 -20.30
CA ARG A 217 -14.69 -12.04 -20.75
C ARG A 217 -15.37 -13.28 -20.18
N PRO A 218 -15.78 -14.26 -21.00
CA PRO A 218 -16.53 -15.43 -20.54
C PRO A 218 -15.70 -16.39 -19.67
N ASN A 219 -14.38 -16.29 -19.74
CA ASN A 219 -13.42 -17.07 -18.97
C ASN A 219 -12.98 -16.42 -17.66
N LEU A 220 -13.48 -15.24 -17.31
CA LEU A 220 -13.26 -14.57 -16.03
C LEU A 220 -14.55 -14.60 -15.19
N ARG A 221 -14.47 -15.14 -13.98
CA ARG A 221 -15.54 -15.06 -13.00
C ARG A 221 -15.08 -14.29 -11.74
N ILE A 222 -15.84 -13.29 -11.35
CA ILE A 222 -15.57 -12.46 -10.17
C ILE A 222 -16.58 -12.82 -9.08
N PHE A 223 -16.04 -13.18 -7.90
CA PHE A 223 -16.79 -13.46 -6.68
C PHE A 223 -16.50 -12.34 -5.68
N SER A 224 -17.35 -11.35 -5.60
CA SER A 224 -17.31 -10.31 -4.58
C SER A 224 -18.09 -10.72 -3.33
N ASN A 225 -17.89 -10.01 -2.22
CA ASN A 225 -18.48 -10.37 -0.91
C ASN A 225 -18.27 -11.84 -0.56
N THR A 226 -17.13 -12.40 -0.99
CA THR A 226 -16.81 -13.82 -0.85
C THR A 226 -15.45 -13.96 -0.16
N ARG A 227 -15.46 -14.38 1.10
CA ARG A 227 -14.26 -14.48 1.92
C ARG A 227 -13.65 -15.87 1.84
N VAL A 228 -12.43 -16.00 1.36
CA VAL A 228 -11.66 -17.24 1.44
C VAL A 228 -11.29 -17.51 2.90
N ARG A 229 -11.66 -18.68 3.40
CA ARG A 229 -11.41 -19.14 4.75
C ARG A 229 -10.15 -20.00 4.87
N ARG A 230 -9.91 -20.84 3.87
CA ARG A 230 -8.73 -21.73 3.80
C ARG A 230 -8.35 -22.09 2.38
N ILE A 231 -7.08 -22.37 2.18
CA ILE A 231 -6.55 -23.04 0.99
C ILE A 231 -6.73 -24.55 1.20
N VAL A 232 -7.18 -25.25 0.17
CA VAL A 232 -7.32 -26.72 0.20
C VAL A 232 -5.98 -27.32 -0.18
N MET A 233 -5.36 -28.04 0.75
CA MET A 233 -4.09 -28.73 0.55
C MET A 233 -4.31 -30.24 0.44
N GLU A 234 -3.60 -30.90 -0.49
CA GLU A 234 -3.42 -32.35 -0.57
C GLU A 234 -1.92 -32.65 -0.51
N GLY A 235 -1.45 -33.08 0.65
CA GLY A 235 -0.02 -33.07 0.94
C GLY A 235 0.56 -31.66 0.85
N ASN A 236 1.54 -31.45 -0.03
CA ASN A 236 2.13 -30.14 -0.29
C ASN A 236 1.54 -29.41 -1.53
N ALA A 237 0.50 -29.96 -2.16
CA ALA A 237 -0.12 -29.36 -3.35
C ALA A 237 -1.40 -28.60 -2.98
N ALA A 238 -1.52 -27.35 -3.43
CA ALA A 238 -2.78 -26.60 -3.36
C ALA A 238 -3.74 -27.07 -4.46
N ARG A 239 -5.02 -27.29 -4.09
CA ARG A 239 -6.07 -27.77 -5.00
C ARG A 239 -7.19 -26.74 -5.21
N GLY A 240 -7.10 -25.61 -4.56
CA GLY A 240 -8.09 -24.54 -4.60
C GLY A 240 -8.37 -23.95 -3.24
N VAL A 241 -9.57 -23.42 -3.06
CA VAL A 241 -9.95 -22.72 -1.83
C VAL A 241 -11.36 -23.09 -1.39
N VAL A 242 -11.60 -22.93 -0.09
CA VAL A 242 -12.94 -22.87 0.50
C VAL A 242 -13.20 -21.41 0.88
N ALA A 243 -14.32 -20.89 0.39
CA ALA A 243 -14.75 -19.53 0.64
C ALA A 243 -16.20 -19.50 1.15
N VAL A 244 -16.60 -18.40 1.77
CA VAL A 244 -17.98 -18.16 2.23
C VAL A 244 -18.47 -16.86 1.62
N ASP A 245 -19.62 -16.90 0.96
CA ASP A 245 -20.25 -15.73 0.36
C ASP A 245 -21.02 -14.90 1.39
N GLY A 246 -21.51 -13.72 0.96
CA GLY A 246 -22.25 -12.80 1.83
C GLY A 246 -23.56 -13.36 2.41
N SER A 247 -24.07 -14.47 1.89
CA SER A 247 -25.23 -15.19 2.42
C SER A 247 -24.87 -16.25 3.47
N GLY A 248 -23.57 -16.51 3.69
CA GLY A 248 -23.07 -17.56 4.57
C GLY A 248 -22.90 -18.91 3.88
N ARG A 249 -23.13 -19.00 2.57
CA ARG A 249 -22.98 -20.25 1.79
C ARG A 249 -21.51 -20.54 1.53
N GLU A 250 -21.09 -21.77 1.84
CA GLU A 250 -19.76 -22.26 1.50
C GLU A 250 -19.64 -22.56 0.00
N LEU A 251 -18.53 -22.11 -0.59
CA LEU A 251 -18.15 -22.35 -1.97
C LEU A 251 -16.80 -23.07 -1.99
N ARG A 252 -16.70 -24.13 -2.78
CA ARG A 252 -15.43 -24.83 -3.06
C ARG A 252 -15.01 -24.54 -4.49
N LEU A 253 -13.91 -23.81 -4.67
CA LEU A 253 -13.35 -23.47 -5.97
C LEU A 253 -12.07 -24.27 -6.18
N LEU A 254 -12.07 -25.18 -7.15
CA LEU A 254 -10.91 -26.00 -7.50
C LEU A 254 -9.99 -25.22 -8.45
N ALA A 255 -8.69 -25.34 -8.26
CA ALA A 255 -7.69 -24.60 -9.03
C ALA A 255 -6.63 -25.52 -9.62
N GLY A 256 -6.20 -25.22 -10.85
CA GLY A 256 -4.92 -25.69 -11.38
C GLY A 256 -3.75 -25.04 -10.63
N GLU A 257 -3.87 -23.75 -10.31
CA GLU A 257 -2.96 -23.01 -9.45
C GLU A 257 -3.73 -21.99 -8.59
N THR A 258 -3.46 -21.95 -7.29
CA THR A 258 -4.00 -20.95 -6.35
C THR A 258 -3.02 -19.81 -6.20
N VAL A 259 -3.48 -18.56 -6.42
CA VAL A 259 -2.65 -17.36 -6.32
C VAL A 259 -3.18 -16.47 -5.21
N VAL A 260 -2.42 -16.34 -4.13
CA VAL A 260 -2.79 -15.53 -2.97
C VAL A 260 -2.36 -14.08 -3.18
N CYS A 261 -3.33 -13.17 -3.21
CA CYS A 261 -3.17 -11.72 -3.40
C CYS A 261 -3.88 -10.95 -2.27
N ALA A 262 -3.90 -11.52 -1.06
CA ALA A 262 -4.68 -10.99 0.06
C ALA A 262 -3.97 -9.86 0.83
N GLY A 263 -2.81 -9.42 0.36
CA GLY A 263 -2.00 -8.34 0.96
C GLY A 263 -1.13 -8.82 2.12
N ALA A 264 -0.15 -7.99 2.48
CA ALA A 264 0.91 -8.37 3.41
C ALA A 264 0.44 -8.79 4.82
N LEU A 265 -0.78 -8.49 5.21
CA LEU A 265 -1.32 -8.90 6.51
C LEU A 265 -2.20 -10.15 6.45
N GLN A 266 -2.85 -10.43 5.31
CA GLN A 266 -3.76 -11.58 5.19
C GLN A 266 -3.14 -12.74 4.40
N SER A 267 -2.21 -12.49 3.48
CA SER A 267 -1.54 -13.57 2.73
C SER A 267 -0.78 -14.54 3.63
N PRO A 268 0.05 -14.09 4.59
CA PRO A 268 0.69 -15.02 5.53
C PRO A 268 -0.33 -15.75 6.42
N VAL A 269 -1.45 -15.12 6.77
CA VAL A 269 -2.53 -15.74 7.56
C VAL A 269 -3.15 -16.93 6.84
N LEU A 270 -3.42 -16.77 5.53
CA LEU A 270 -3.95 -17.85 4.70
C LEU A 270 -2.94 -19.01 4.56
N LEU A 271 -1.65 -18.71 4.40
CA LEU A 271 -0.60 -19.73 4.38
C LEU A 271 -0.52 -20.48 5.71
N MET A 272 -0.46 -19.78 6.84
CA MET A 272 -0.39 -20.40 8.17
C MET A 272 -1.60 -21.28 8.44
N ARG A 273 -2.81 -20.85 8.07
CA ARG A 273 -4.03 -21.66 8.20
C ARG A 273 -4.05 -22.90 7.30
N ALA A 274 -3.27 -22.88 6.21
CA ALA A 274 -3.07 -24.03 5.34
C ALA A 274 -1.95 -24.98 5.83
N GLY A 275 -1.39 -24.73 7.02
CA GLY A 275 -0.30 -25.51 7.58
C GLY A 275 1.08 -25.14 7.02
N ILE A 276 1.22 -23.96 6.39
CA ILE A 276 2.47 -23.49 5.81
C ILE A 276 3.02 -22.36 6.70
N GLY A 277 4.09 -22.63 7.45
CA GLY A 277 4.65 -21.69 8.42
C GLY A 277 5.63 -22.35 9.37
N ASP A 278 5.87 -21.72 10.51
CA ASP A 278 6.66 -22.30 11.61
C ASP A 278 5.89 -23.49 12.22
N ALA A 279 6.38 -24.71 11.99
CA ALA A 279 5.71 -25.94 12.40
C ALA A 279 5.43 -26.00 13.92
N THR A 280 6.34 -25.46 14.75
CA THR A 280 6.19 -25.43 16.21
C THR A 280 5.06 -24.48 16.61
N ALA A 281 5.04 -23.29 16.03
CA ALA A 281 3.99 -22.31 16.31
C ALA A 281 2.61 -22.80 15.83
N LEU A 282 2.54 -23.46 14.67
CA LEU A 282 1.30 -24.02 14.13
C LEU A 282 0.78 -25.17 14.99
N ALA A 283 1.66 -26.06 15.47
CA ALA A 283 1.28 -27.16 16.36
C ALA A 283 0.68 -26.66 17.68
N GLN A 284 1.17 -25.55 18.23
CA GLN A 284 0.59 -24.93 19.43
C GLN A 284 -0.86 -24.47 19.23
N LEU A 285 -1.26 -24.21 17.99
CA LEU A 285 -2.62 -23.83 17.62
C LEU A 285 -3.47 -25.00 17.13
N GLY A 286 -2.94 -26.24 17.18
CA GLY A 286 -3.63 -27.43 16.67
C GLY A 286 -3.68 -27.51 15.14
N ILE A 287 -2.83 -26.74 14.43
CA ILE A 287 -2.74 -26.75 12.96
C ILE A 287 -1.64 -27.74 12.55
N ALA A 288 -2.01 -28.78 11.78
CA ALA A 288 -1.04 -29.70 11.22
C ALA A 288 -0.13 -28.99 10.20
N SER A 289 1.20 -29.18 10.32
CA SER A 289 2.16 -28.61 9.39
C SER A 289 2.16 -29.36 8.07
N ALA A 290 1.84 -28.69 6.96
CA ALA A 290 2.00 -29.18 5.61
C ALA A 290 3.40 -28.90 5.07
N VAL A 291 3.94 -27.71 5.35
CA VAL A 291 5.30 -27.29 4.95
C VAL A 291 5.89 -26.38 6.02
N HIS A 292 7.07 -26.74 6.51
CA HIS A 292 7.81 -25.89 7.47
C HIS A 292 8.49 -24.74 6.74
N LEU A 293 7.93 -23.52 6.87
CA LEU A 293 8.46 -22.26 6.33
C LEU A 293 8.43 -21.18 7.41
N PRO A 294 9.47 -21.08 8.26
CA PRO A 294 9.47 -20.16 9.42
C PRO A 294 9.44 -18.68 9.04
N GLY A 295 9.71 -18.34 7.78
CA GLY A 295 9.62 -16.97 7.26
C GLY A 295 8.21 -16.42 7.11
N VAL A 296 7.18 -17.29 7.04
CA VAL A 296 5.78 -16.84 6.86
C VAL A 296 5.34 -15.97 8.04
N GLY A 297 4.87 -14.76 7.74
CA GLY A 297 4.48 -13.77 8.74
C GLY A 297 5.64 -12.98 9.36
N ARG A 298 6.88 -13.34 9.09
CA ARG A 298 8.08 -12.63 9.55
C ARG A 298 8.44 -11.46 8.62
N HIS A 299 9.41 -10.66 9.04
CA HIS A 299 9.94 -9.53 8.25
C HIS A 299 8.89 -8.47 7.84
N LEU A 300 7.78 -8.36 8.58
CA LEU A 300 6.84 -7.27 8.36
C LEU A 300 7.55 -5.92 8.43
N GLN A 301 7.34 -5.09 7.43
CA GLN A 301 7.89 -3.75 7.34
C GLN A 301 6.75 -2.76 7.11
N ASP A 302 6.88 -1.56 7.66
CA ASP A 302 6.06 -0.39 7.36
C ASP A 302 6.91 0.86 7.58
N HIS A 303 6.64 1.96 6.89
CA HIS A 303 7.39 3.20 7.09
C HIS A 303 7.03 3.85 8.42
N PRO A 304 7.98 3.98 9.38
CA PRO A 304 7.75 4.69 10.62
C PRO A 304 7.56 6.18 10.35
N THR A 305 6.40 6.69 10.76
CA THR A 305 5.89 8.01 10.35
C THR A 305 5.54 8.86 11.55
N LEU A 306 5.77 10.16 11.43
CA LEU A 306 5.29 11.22 12.32
C LEU A 306 4.47 12.23 11.53
N THR A 307 3.49 12.85 12.18
CA THR A 307 2.67 13.92 11.60
C THR A 307 2.76 15.21 12.39
N PHE A 308 2.73 16.32 11.65
CA PHE A 308 2.75 17.66 12.21
C PHE A 308 1.72 18.53 11.51
N CYS A 309 1.18 19.51 12.24
CA CYS A 309 0.29 20.53 11.68
C CYS A 309 0.89 21.91 11.82
N HIS A 310 0.52 22.80 10.88
CA HIS A 310 0.74 24.23 10.99
C HIS A 310 -0.58 24.96 10.83
N PHE A 311 -0.84 25.95 11.71
CA PHE A 311 -1.99 26.83 11.54
C PHE A 311 -1.83 27.67 10.26
N LEU A 312 -2.90 27.77 9.49
CA LEU A 312 -2.94 28.53 8.24
C LEU A 312 -3.82 29.77 8.40
N ALA A 313 -3.21 30.94 8.34
CA ALA A 313 -3.94 32.19 8.18
C ALA A 313 -4.76 32.19 6.87
N PRO A 314 -5.84 32.98 6.73
CA PRO A 314 -6.74 32.92 5.56
C PRO A 314 -6.02 32.97 4.21
N ARG A 315 -4.98 33.77 4.07
CA ARG A 315 -4.18 33.92 2.83
C ARG A 315 -3.44 32.63 2.39
N TRP A 316 -3.22 31.68 3.29
CA TRP A 316 -2.50 30.45 3.03
C TRP A 316 -3.43 29.25 2.76
N ARG A 317 -4.73 29.42 2.94
CA ARG A 317 -5.72 28.35 2.80
C ARG A 317 -6.04 28.07 1.34
N MET A 318 -6.35 26.83 1.07
CA MET A 318 -6.85 26.39 -0.22
C MET A 318 -8.39 26.45 -0.24
N PRO A 319 -9.03 26.87 -1.35
CA PRO A 319 -10.47 26.77 -1.53
C PRO A 319 -10.97 25.33 -1.33
N LEU A 320 -12.13 25.16 -0.69
CA LEU A 320 -12.69 23.83 -0.37
C LEU A 320 -13.13 23.07 -1.62
N GLU A 321 -13.41 23.77 -2.69
CA GLU A 321 -13.80 23.22 -4.00
C GLU A 321 -12.68 22.42 -4.67
N ARG A 322 -11.42 22.80 -4.40
CA ARG A 322 -10.27 22.00 -4.83
C ARG A 322 -10.19 20.73 -4.01
N ARG A 323 -10.39 19.59 -4.66
CA ARG A 323 -10.47 18.30 -3.96
C ARG A 323 -9.10 17.81 -3.52
N ARG A 324 -8.09 17.81 -4.38
CA ARG A 324 -6.76 17.32 -4.04
C ARG A 324 -6.05 18.23 -3.05
N ALA A 325 -5.65 17.67 -1.92
CA ALA A 325 -4.99 18.41 -0.83
C ALA A 325 -3.46 18.23 -0.83
N SER A 326 -2.93 17.12 -1.31
CA SER A 326 -1.49 16.87 -1.40
C SER A 326 -1.01 17.12 -2.83
N MET A 327 0.05 17.89 -3.03
CA MET A 327 0.55 18.30 -4.34
C MET A 327 2.08 18.32 -4.41
N LEU A 328 2.74 18.45 -3.26
CA LEU A 328 4.17 18.62 -3.14
C LEU A 328 4.73 17.65 -2.12
N ALA A 329 5.85 17.01 -2.47
CA ALA A 329 6.62 16.17 -1.58
C ALA A 329 8.13 16.39 -1.76
N ALA A 330 8.93 15.85 -0.86
CA ALA A 330 10.38 15.93 -0.91
C ALA A 330 11.03 14.63 -0.43
N ARG A 331 12.19 14.33 -0.97
CA ARG A 331 13.14 13.35 -0.42
C ARG A 331 14.27 14.09 0.26
N LEU A 332 14.68 13.59 1.41
CA LEU A 332 15.66 14.22 2.28
C LEU A 332 16.63 13.15 2.79
N SER A 333 17.87 13.53 3.00
CA SER A 333 18.84 12.72 3.74
C SER A 333 18.87 13.16 5.21
N SER A 334 18.76 12.20 6.12
CA SER A 334 18.80 12.49 7.57
C SER A 334 20.18 12.97 8.05
N GLY A 335 21.24 12.63 7.31
CA GLY A 335 22.63 12.88 7.70
C GLY A 335 23.13 12.00 8.88
N VAL A 336 22.32 11.05 9.32
CA VAL A 336 22.70 10.09 10.37
C VAL A 336 23.77 9.15 9.83
N GLN A 337 24.84 8.97 10.57
CA GLN A 337 25.95 8.10 10.16
C GLN A 337 25.48 6.67 9.84
N GLY A 338 25.90 6.14 8.71
CA GLY A 338 25.51 4.82 8.21
C GLY A 338 24.12 4.76 7.57
N SER A 339 23.42 5.87 7.45
CA SER A 339 22.20 5.96 6.67
C SER A 339 22.50 6.23 5.19
N GLU A 340 21.66 5.69 4.31
CA GLU A 340 21.75 5.96 2.87
C GLU A 340 21.18 7.36 2.55
N PRO A 341 21.61 7.98 1.43
CA PRO A 341 20.98 9.23 0.97
C PRO A 341 19.47 9.06 0.73
N SER A 342 18.69 10.14 0.81
CA SER A 342 17.23 10.14 0.60
C SER A 342 16.49 9.10 1.48
N ASP A 343 16.95 8.93 2.70
CA ASP A 343 16.40 7.97 3.67
C ASP A 343 15.16 8.49 4.41
N LEU A 344 14.75 9.73 4.13
CA LEU A 344 13.53 10.35 4.61
C LEU A 344 12.63 10.78 3.45
N TYR A 345 11.33 10.74 3.69
CA TYR A 345 10.33 11.32 2.79
C TYR A 345 9.41 12.28 3.56
N LEU A 346 9.16 13.43 2.98
CA LEU A 346 8.31 14.46 3.53
C LEU A 346 7.20 14.80 2.54
N SER A 347 5.96 14.54 2.93
CA SER A 347 4.77 14.92 2.16
C SER A 347 3.98 15.99 2.89
N SER A 348 3.31 16.86 2.14
CA SER A 348 2.45 17.89 2.71
C SER A 348 1.02 17.79 2.20
N ALA A 349 0.07 18.26 3.00
CA ALA A 349 -1.30 18.47 2.58
C ALA A 349 -1.77 19.85 3.00
N THR A 350 -2.47 20.53 2.12
CA THR A 350 -2.95 21.90 2.29
C THR A 350 -4.11 22.02 3.28
N ARG A 351 -4.62 20.90 3.75
CA ARG A 351 -5.62 20.80 4.80
C ARG A 351 -5.56 19.46 5.52
N ALA A 352 -5.79 19.46 6.82
CA ALA A 352 -5.75 18.26 7.65
C ALA A 352 -7.06 17.44 7.60
N ALA A 353 -8.20 18.06 7.26
CA ALA A 353 -9.50 17.39 7.14
C ALA A 353 -10.45 18.14 6.20
N TRP A 354 -11.59 17.51 5.86
CA TRP A 354 -12.60 18.05 4.94
C TRP A 354 -13.39 19.24 5.47
N HIS A 355 -13.44 19.40 6.80
CA HIS A 355 -14.26 20.39 7.50
C HIS A 355 -13.50 21.70 7.77
N ALA A 356 -14.22 22.72 8.22
CA ALA A 356 -13.70 24.08 8.42
C ALA A 356 -12.47 24.16 9.35
N LEU A 357 -12.43 23.37 10.43
CA LEU A 357 -11.26 23.29 11.31
C LEU A 357 -10.05 22.71 10.55
N GLY A 358 -10.25 21.62 9.80
CA GLY A 358 -9.17 20.98 9.03
C GLY A 358 -8.60 21.88 7.94
N ASN A 359 -9.42 22.76 7.33
CA ASN A 359 -8.96 23.73 6.33
C ASN A 359 -8.08 24.86 6.91
N ARG A 360 -8.00 24.97 8.23
CA ARG A 360 -7.13 25.91 8.93
C ARG A 360 -5.79 25.33 9.32
N LEU A 361 -5.56 24.06 8.98
CA LEU A 361 -4.36 23.31 9.36
C LEU A 361 -3.71 22.72 8.11
N GLY A 362 -2.49 23.15 7.80
CA GLY A 362 -1.60 22.44 6.89
C GLY A 362 -1.02 21.23 7.60
N LEU A 363 -0.83 20.13 6.88
CA LEU A 363 -0.39 18.86 7.44
C LEU A 363 0.93 18.44 6.79
N PHE A 364 1.83 17.89 7.58
CA PHE A 364 3.08 17.28 7.14
C PHE A 364 3.15 15.83 7.61
N PHE A 365 3.56 14.94 6.70
CA PHE A 365 3.90 13.56 6.97
C PHE A 365 5.39 13.38 6.75
N LEU A 366 6.10 12.99 7.79
CA LEU A 366 7.53 12.69 7.75
C LEU A 366 7.72 11.22 8.06
N TRP A 367 8.36 10.46 7.17
CA TRP A 367 8.68 9.06 7.44
C TRP A 367 10.08 8.66 7.01
N CYS A 368 10.60 7.59 7.63
CA CYS A 368 11.82 6.94 7.17
C CYS A 368 11.50 6.04 5.99
N ASN A 369 12.22 6.23 4.89
CA ASN A 369 12.34 5.24 3.83
C ASN A 369 13.21 4.06 4.32
N ARG A 370 12.91 2.83 3.84
CA ARG A 370 13.72 1.62 4.11
C ARG A 370 14.03 1.42 5.61
N PRO A 371 13.04 1.14 6.45
CA PRO A 371 13.24 0.94 7.88
C PRO A 371 14.12 -0.29 8.16
N TYR A 372 14.92 -0.23 9.23
CA TYR A 372 15.69 -1.36 9.73
C TYR A 372 14.86 -2.27 10.64
N SER A 373 13.91 -1.70 11.35
CA SER A 373 12.99 -2.42 12.24
C SER A 373 12.15 -3.44 11.50
N ARG A 374 11.90 -4.61 12.14
CA ARG A 374 11.10 -5.69 11.56
C ARG A 374 10.02 -6.13 12.53
N GLY A 375 8.81 -6.20 11.99
CA GLY A 375 7.64 -6.70 12.66
C GLY A 375 7.26 -8.13 12.26
N ARG A 376 6.05 -8.51 12.62
CA ARG A 376 5.51 -9.83 12.31
C ARG A 376 3.99 -9.88 12.32
N VAL A 377 3.45 -10.87 11.65
CA VAL A 377 2.04 -11.27 11.66
C VAL A 377 1.97 -12.68 12.21
N GLU A 378 1.09 -12.91 13.20
CA GLU A 378 0.95 -14.20 13.89
C GLU A 378 -0.52 -14.59 14.01
N LEU A 379 -0.81 -15.88 13.88
CA LEU A 379 -2.14 -16.40 14.25
C LEU A 379 -2.28 -16.40 15.77
N LEU A 380 -3.48 -16.12 16.26
CA LEU A 380 -3.86 -16.27 17.66
C LEU A 380 -4.58 -17.59 17.91
N THR A 381 -5.30 -18.07 16.92
CA THR A 381 -6.07 -19.32 16.95
C THR A 381 -6.15 -19.92 15.53
N ALA A 382 -6.60 -21.15 15.42
CA ALA A 382 -6.91 -21.79 14.14
C ALA A 382 -8.21 -21.25 13.51
N ASP A 383 -9.07 -20.60 14.28
CA ASP A 383 -10.35 -20.07 13.80
C ASP A 383 -10.14 -18.98 12.72
N PRO A 384 -10.73 -19.16 11.52
CA PRO A 384 -10.60 -18.20 10.42
C PRO A 384 -11.28 -16.85 10.70
N ASP A 385 -12.17 -16.74 11.68
CA ASP A 385 -12.83 -15.48 12.02
C ASP A 385 -12.04 -14.66 13.05
N THR A 386 -11.06 -15.25 13.71
CA THR A 386 -10.17 -14.53 14.62
C THR A 386 -9.13 -13.72 13.82
N ALA A 387 -9.06 -12.41 14.08
CA ALA A 387 -8.05 -11.54 13.47
C ALA A 387 -6.63 -11.91 13.92
N PRO A 388 -5.61 -11.76 13.03
CA PRO A 388 -4.22 -12.01 13.40
C PRO A 388 -3.69 -10.95 14.37
N ARG A 389 -2.64 -11.30 15.11
CA ARG A 389 -1.81 -10.31 15.81
C ARG A 389 -0.83 -9.68 14.80
N VAL A 390 -0.85 -8.35 14.72
CA VAL A 390 0.06 -7.58 13.88
C VAL A 390 0.94 -6.72 14.77
N SER A 391 2.24 -6.99 14.78
CA SER A 391 3.24 -6.23 15.52
C SER A 391 4.17 -5.56 14.52
N LEU A 392 4.08 -4.24 14.34
CA LEU A 392 4.94 -3.50 13.41
C LEU A 392 6.37 -3.37 13.95
N ASN A 393 6.54 -3.34 15.27
CA ASN A 393 7.82 -3.17 15.96
C ASN A 393 8.62 -1.97 15.44
N LEU A 394 7.94 -0.87 15.10
CA LEU A 394 8.59 0.35 14.64
C LEU A 394 9.58 0.85 15.71
N LEU A 395 10.73 1.32 15.26
CA LEU A 395 11.81 1.82 16.13
C LEU A 395 12.41 0.74 17.07
N ASP A 396 12.27 -0.52 16.73
CA ASP A 396 12.97 -1.61 17.42
C ASP A 396 14.48 -1.55 17.16
N ASP A 397 14.86 -0.99 16.01
CA ASP A 397 16.22 -0.58 15.66
C ASP A 397 16.37 0.93 15.90
N ASP A 398 17.34 1.31 16.75
CA ASP A 398 17.54 2.71 17.16
C ASP A 398 17.93 3.64 16.00
N ARG A 399 18.46 3.11 14.89
CA ARG A 399 18.74 3.89 13.68
C ARG A 399 17.50 4.53 13.10
N ASP A 400 16.35 3.86 13.20
CA ASP A 400 15.07 4.40 12.72
C ASP A 400 14.62 5.59 13.58
N ALA A 401 14.80 5.51 14.90
CA ALA A 401 14.50 6.62 15.80
C ALA A 401 15.43 7.83 15.55
N ALA A 402 16.75 7.58 15.40
CA ALA A 402 17.73 8.62 15.13
C ALA A 402 17.41 9.39 13.83
N ARG A 403 17.05 8.67 12.75
CA ARG A 403 16.66 9.27 11.47
C ARG A 403 15.39 10.11 11.59
N LEU A 404 14.36 9.61 12.31
CA LEU A 404 13.16 10.41 12.55
C LEU A 404 13.43 11.65 13.37
N MET A 405 14.29 11.58 14.40
CA MET A 405 14.68 12.75 15.20
C MET A 405 15.40 13.79 14.35
N ALA A 406 16.34 13.37 13.50
CA ALA A 406 16.99 14.24 12.52
C ALA A 406 15.96 14.86 11.55
N GLY A 407 15.03 14.06 11.04
CA GLY A 407 13.96 14.51 10.16
C GLY A 407 13.04 15.54 10.80
N VAL A 408 12.72 15.41 12.10
CA VAL A 408 11.93 16.41 12.84
C VAL A 408 12.67 17.74 12.91
N ARG A 409 13.99 17.73 13.13
CA ARG A 409 14.81 18.95 13.13
C ARG A 409 14.84 19.61 11.75
N LEU A 410 15.04 18.81 10.69
CA LEU A 410 14.98 19.30 9.30
C LEU A 410 13.62 19.90 8.98
N LEU A 411 12.52 19.23 9.34
CA LEU A 411 11.17 19.72 9.11
C LEU A 411 10.92 21.05 9.85
N ALA A 412 11.36 21.18 11.09
CA ALA A 412 11.23 22.41 11.85
C ALA A 412 11.98 23.58 11.18
N GLY A 413 13.20 23.34 10.68
CA GLY A 413 13.97 24.31 9.90
C GLY A 413 13.26 24.71 8.60
N ILE A 414 12.69 23.74 7.87
CA ILE A 414 11.92 24.00 6.65
C ILE A 414 10.70 24.86 6.98
N VAL A 415 9.93 24.49 8.01
CA VAL A 415 8.71 25.23 8.41
C VAL A 415 9.03 26.66 8.86
N SER A 416 10.09 26.87 9.64
CA SER A 416 10.56 28.20 9.99
C SER A 416 10.90 29.03 8.74
N ALA A 417 11.54 28.40 7.76
CA ALA A 417 11.89 29.06 6.50
C ALA A 417 10.71 29.34 5.56
N MET A 418 9.52 28.73 5.80
CA MET A 418 8.31 29.01 5.01
C MET A 418 7.77 30.44 5.19
N GLY A 419 7.98 31.04 6.34
CA GLY A 419 7.47 32.39 6.65
C GLY A 419 5.94 32.48 6.81
N LEU A 420 5.30 31.37 7.25
CA LEU A 420 3.85 31.35 7.48
C LEU A 420 3.43 32.10 8.73
N SER A 421 4.25 32.02 9.77
CA SER A 421 4.06 32.66 11.08
C SER A 421 5.41 32.84 11.76
N ASP A 422 5.57 33.92 12.54
CA ASP A 422 6.76 34.14 13.37
C ASP A 422 6.69 33.39 14.70
N ASP A 423 5.63 32.59 14.91
CA ASP A 423 5.35 31.92 16.17
C ASP A 423 5.52 30.40 16.03
N ASP A 424 6.42 29.84 16.81
CA ASP A 424 6.69 28.39 16.88
C ASP A 424 5.50 27.57 17.41
N GLN A 425 4.52 28.21 18.07
CA GLN A 425 3.31 27.54 18.56
C GLN A 425 2.29 27.26 17.45
N ASP A 426 2.38 27.94 16.32
CA ASP A 426 1.54 27.67 15.15
C ASP A 426 1.96 26.38 14.43
N PHE A 427 3.18 25.85 14.70
CA PHE A 427 3.66 24.55 14.25
C PHE A 427 3.71 23.57 15.42
N PHE A 428 2.99 22.44 15.31
CA PHE A 428 2.83 21.50 16.42
C PHE A 428 2.64 20.05 15.93
N PRO A 429 3.00 19.05 16.78
CA PRO A 429 2.73 17.66 16.49
C PRO A 429 1.24 17.37 16.33
N ALA A 430 0.89 16.59 15.32
CA ALA A 430 -0.46 16.10 15.11
C ALA A 430 -0.54 14.61 15.48
N ALA A 431 -1.64 14.21 16.13
CA ALA A 431 -1.87 12.81 16.46
C ALA A 431 -3.09 12.30 15.69
N PHE A 432 -2.95 11.13 15.07
CA PHE A 432 -4.05 10.37 14.50
C PHE A 432 -4.79 9.62 15.64
N SER A 433 -5.50 10.37 16.48
CA SER A 433 -6.21 9.81 17.62
C SER A 433 -7.65 9.41 17.26
N PRO A 434 -8.29 8.49 18.03
CA PRO A 434 -9.71 8.18 17.85
C PRO A 434 -10.63 9.40 17.90
N ARG A 435 -10.26 10.43 18.70
CA ARG A 435 -10.99 11.71 18.79
C ARG A 435 -10.90 12.51 17.48
N VAL A 436 -9.71 12.62 16.89
CA VAL A 436 -9.49 13.28 15.59
C VAL A 436 -10.26 12.53 14.51
N LYS A 437 -10.20 11.19 14.50
CA LYS A 437 -10.95 10.36 13.56
C LYS A 437 -12.48 10.55 13.72
N ALA A 438 -12.98 10.64 14.95
CA ALA A 438 -14.41 10.90 15.21
C ALA A 438 -14.86 12.28 14.71
N LEU A 439 -14.06 13.34 14.92
CA LEU A 439 -14.33 14.69 14.40
C LEU A 439 -14.28 14.74 12.87
N SER A 440 -13.47 13.89 12.25
CA SER A 440 -13.30 13.82 10.79
C SER A 440 -14.38 12.99 10.08
N ARG A 441 -15.29 12.32 10.82
CA ARG A 441 -16.44 11.64 10.21
C ARG A 441 -17.39 12.64 9.56
N PHE A 442 -17.87 12.28 8.37
CA PHE A 442 -18.85 13.10 7.66
C PHE A 442 -20.18 13.18 8.42
N GLY A 443 -20.74 14.39 8.55
CA GLY A 443 -22.03 14.60 9.18
C GLY A 443 -22.27 16.07 9.52
N ARG A 444 -23.56 16.46 9.51
CA ARG A 444 -23.97 17.86 9.78
C ARG A 444 -23.57 18.34 11.19
N ALA A 445 -23.61 17.45 12.17
CA ALA A 445 -23.21 17.77 13.54
C ALA A 445 -21.70 18.11 13.61
N ASN A 446 -20.85 17.23 13.03
CA ASN A 446 -19.40 17.48 12.96
C ASN A 446 -19.07 18.72 12.11
N ALA A 447 -19.79 18.97 11.01
CA ALA A 447 -19.62 20.17 10.21
C ALA A 447 -19.85 21.44 11.04
N ARG A 448 -20.94 21.50 11.83
CA ARG A 448 -21.25 22.63 12.71
C ARG A 448 -20.22 22.79 13.84
N LEU A 449 -19.92 21.69 14.55
CA LEU A 449 -18.93 21.71 15.64
C LEU A 449 -17.56 22.18 15.15
N THR A 450 -17.09 21.62 14.04
CA THR A 450 -15.78 21.96 13.47
C THR A 450 -15.75 23.36 12.84
N SER A 451 -16.90 23.91 12.42
CA SER A 451 -17.02 25.30 11.99
C SER A 451 -16.86 26.25 13.19
N MET A 452 -17.48 25.95 14.33
CA MET A 452 -17.30 26.73 15.57
C MET A 452 -15.85 26.67 16.07
N LEU A 453 -15.28 25.45 16.17
CA LEU A 453 -13.88 25.26 16.57
C LEU A 453 -12.91 25.97 15.60
N GLY A 454 -13.23 25.92 14.31
CA GLY A 454 -12.47 26.62 13.29
C GLY A 454 -12.49 28.13 13.47
N ALA A 455 -13.65 28.73 13.73
CA ALA A 455 -13.77 30.15 14.00
C ALA A 455 -12.93 30.58 15.22
N LEU A 456 -12.87 29.75 16.26
CA LEU A 456 -12.00 29.98 17.42
C LEU A 456 -10.51 29.99 17.07
N LEU A 457 -10.06 29.22 16.10
CA LEU A 457 -8.66 29.29 15.62
C LEU A 457 -8.36 30.58 14.82
N ASP A 458 -9.37 31.23 14.28
CA ASP A 458 -9.22 32.54 13.61
C ASP A 458 -9.18 33.71 14.59
N ALA A 459 -9.35 33.47 15.89
CA ALA A 459 -9.25 34.47 16.93
C ALA A 459 -7.81 35.07 17.04
N PRO A 460 -7.64 36.21 17.74
CA PRO A 460 -6.32 36.80 17.98
C PRO A 460 -5.30 35.79 18.51
N ALA A 461 -4.05 35.97 18.13
CA ALA A 461 -2.97 35.01 18.40
C ALA A 461 -2.89 34.47 19.85
N PRO A 462 -3.06 35.28 20.92
CA PRO A 462 -3.01 34.74 22.28
C PRO A 462 -4.08 33.71 22.58
N LEU A 463 -5.33 33.93 22.12
CA LEU A 463 -6.43 32.98 22.32
C LEU A 463 -6.24 31.73 21.46
N ARG A 464 -5.85 31.92 20.20
CA ARG A 464 -5.53 30.77 19.31
C ARG A 464 -4.46 29.87 19.92
N ARG A 465 -3.38 30.46 20.44
CA ARG A 465 -2.28 29.70 21.09
C ARG A 465 -2.74 28.93 22.31
N ALA A 466 -3.55 29.58 23.16
CA ALA A 466 -4.13 28.91 24.31
C ALA A 466 -4.98 27.68 23.90
N LEU A 467 -5.75 27.81 22.81
CA LEU A 467 -6.54 26.72 22.24
C LEU A 467 -5.66 25.60 21.67
N ILE A 468 -4.63 25.94 20.88
CA ILE A 468 -3.68 24.97 20.34
C ILE A 468 -2.98 24.27 21.51
N GLY A 469 -2.49 24.99 22.49
CA GLY A 469 -1.84 24.48 23.69
C GLY A 469 -2.73 23.50 24.46
N ARG A 470 -4.00 23.86 24.64
CA ARG A 470 -4.95 23.06 25.46
C ARG A 470 -5.46 21.80 24.74
N PHE A 471 -5.70 21.88 23.41
CA PHE A 471 -6.43 20.83 22.70
C PHE A 471 -5.58 19.99 21.73
N PHE A 472 -4.45 20.52 21.23
CA PHE A 472 -3.67 19.86 20.18
C PHE A 472 -2.29 19.38 20.62
N ASN A 473 -1.52 20.20 21.37
CA ASN A 473 -0.13 19.87 21.69
C ASN A 473 0.15 19.66 23.20
N GLY A 474 -0.87 19.76 24.07
CA GLY A 474 -0.71 19.60 25.51
C GLY A 474 0.21 20.65 26.15
N GLY A 475 0.29 21.85 25.56
CA GLY A 475 1.11 22.95 26.04
C GLY A 475 2.60 22.87 25.66
N ARG A 476 3.01 21.86 24.91
CA ARG A 476 4.41 21.67 24.47
C ARG A 476 4.72 22.56 23.27
N ARG A 477 5.83 23.30 23.33
CA ARG A 477 6.36 24.06 22.20
C ARG A 477 7.36 23.24 21.41
N MET A 478 7.41 23.45 20.09
CA MET A 478 8.41 22.77 19.25
C MET A 478 9.83 23.13 19.63
N SER A 479 10.11 24.40 19.97
CA SER A 479 11.43 24.84 20.47
C SER A 479 11.89 24.08 21.72
N GLY A 480 11.00 23.86 22.68
CA GLY A 480 11.29 23.04 23.87
C GLY A 480 11.53 21.55 23.55
N LEU A 481 10.78 21.01 22.57
CA LEU A 481 10.97 19.64 22.12
C LEU A 481 12.31 19.45 21.40
N LEU A 482 12.70 20.40 20.56
CA LEU A 482 13.94 20.34 19.78
C LEU A 482 15.20 20.62 20.64
N GLY A 483 15.06 21.36 21.74
CA GLY A 483 16.16 21.69 22.66
C GLY A 483 16.53 20.58 23.64
N ASP A 484 15.69 19.52 23.76
CA ASP A 484 15.89 18.40 24.67
C ASP A 484 15.89 17.07 23.89
N GLU A 485 17.08 16.44 23.78
CA GLU A 485 17.27 15.17 23.05
C GLU A 485 16.39 14.05 23.62
N SER A 486 16.32 13.93 24.94
CA SER A 486 15.52 12.90 25.63
C SER A 486 14.02 13.12 25.41
N ALA A 487 13.57 14.37 25.46
CA ALA A 487 12.18 14.73 25.19
C ALA A 487 11.81 14.43 23.71
N LEU A 488 12.70 14.72 22.78
CA LEU A 488 12.50 14.41 21.36
C LEU A 488 12.46 12.91 21.11
N ALA A 489 13.38 12.13 21.69
CA ALA A 489 13.37 10.68 21.58
C ALA A 489 12.09 10.06 22.17
N ALA A 490 11.68 10.49 23.34
CA ALA A 490 10.43 10.06 23.97
C ALA A 490 9.19 10.45 23.14
N PHE A 491 9.20 11.62 22.53
CA PHE A 491 8.15 12.07 21.62
C PHE A 491 8.06 11.17 20.38
N VAL A 492 9.18 10.90 19.71
CA VAL A 492 9.24 10.03 18.52
C VAL A 492 8.70 8.65 18.84
N ARG A 493 9.18 8.00 19.91
CA ARG A 493 8.73 6.66 20.32
C ARG A 493 7.24 6.60 20.65
N ARG A 494 6.68 7.64 21.26
CA ARG A 494 5.27 7.69 21.66
C ARG A 494 4.31 7.95 20.51
N ASN A 495 4.74 8.69 19.48
CA ASN A 495 3.86 9.20 18.45
C ASN A 495 4.06 8.54 17.08
N VAL A 496 5.08 7.69 16.93
CA VAL A 496 5.31 6.95 15.69
C VAL A 496 4.15 6.02 15.38
N PHE A 497 3.80 5.93 14.10
CA PHE A 497 2.83 4.95 13.59
C PHE A 497 3.26 4.49 12.20
N GLY A 498 2.73 3.35 11.74
CA GLY A 498 2.93 2.87 10.38
C GLY A 498 1.98 3.57 9.41
N VAL A 499 2.45 3.86 8.20
CA VAL A 499 1.69 4.63 7.19
C VAL A 499 0.98 3.73 6.18
N TRP A 500 0.57 2.55 6.63
CA TRP A 500 -0.19 1.54 5.84
C TRP A 500 0.58 0.96 4.63
N HIS A 501 1.89 0.88 4.72
CA HIS A 501 2.77 0.31 3.71
C HIS A 501 3.27 -1.10 4.10
N ALA A 502 2.43 -1.88 4.80
CA ALA A 502 2.76 -3.23 5.22
C ALA A 502 3.28 -4.08 4.06
N SER A 503 4.45 -4.74 4.25
CA SER A 503 5.15 -5.53 3.23
C SER A 503 6.06 -6.59 3.83
N GLY A 504 6.56 -7.52 3.01
CA GLY A 504 7.68 -8.41 3.35
C GLY A 504 7.34 -9.69 4.13
N THR A 505 6.08 -9.95 4.44
CA THR A 505 5.64 -11.09 5.28
C THR A 505 5.64 -12.45 4.60
N CYS A 506 5.83 -12.48 3.28
CA CYS A 506 6.04 -13.68 2.46
C CYS A 506 7.18 -13.41 1.48
N ARG A 507 8.29 -12.79 1.96
CA ARG A 507 9.34 -12.25 1.10
C ARG A 507 9.90 -13.28 0.12
N MET A 508 10.15 -12.84 -1.11
CA MET A 508 10.82 -13.64 -2.11
C MET A 508 12.32 -13.74 -1.82
N GLY A 509 12.90 -14.84 -2.23
CA GLY A 509 14.33 -15.08 -2.08
C GLY A 509 14.74 -16.49 -2.46
N ASN A 510 16.02 -16.80 -2.28
CA ASN A 510 16.58 -18.10 -2.58
C ASN A 510 16.08 -19.16 -1.58
N ALA A 511 15.78 -20.37 -2.06
CA ALA A 511 15.35 -21.49 -1.22
C ALA A 511 16.37 -21.93 -0.14
N LYS A 512 17.63 -21.49 -0.24
CA LYS A 512 18.65 -21.70 0.81
C LYS A 512 18.51 -20.75 1.98
N ASP A 513 17.77 -19.64 1.82
CA ASP A 513 17.44 -18.74 2.91
C ASP A 513 16.23 -19.31 3.67
N PRO A 514 16.36 -19.72 4.93
CA PRO A 514 15.28 -20.35 5.70
C PRO A 514 14.08 -19.40 5.94
N TYR A 515 14.28 -18.10 5.74
CA TYR A 515 13.23 -17.09 5.88
C TYR A 515 12.65 -16.60 4.56
N ALA A 516 13.15 -17.06 3.41
CA ALA A 516 12.48 -16.83 2.14
C ALA A 516 11.23 -17.72 2.06
N VAL A 517 10.08 -17.11 1.73
CA VAL A 517 8.80 -17.82 1.64
C VAL A 517 8.50 -18.23 0.22
N THR A 518 8.91 -17.43 -0.75
CA THR A 518 8.66 -17.68 -2.17
C THR A 518 9.93 -17.56 -3.00
N ASP A 519 9.90 -18.16 -4.18
CA ASP A 519 10.87 -17.88 -5.23
C ASP A 519 10.59 -16.51 -5.89
N ILE A 520 11.41 -16.16 -6.85
CA ILE A 520 11.32 -14.89 -7.60
C ILE A 520 10.08 -14.77 -8.52
N GLU A 521 9.34 -15.84 -8.72
CA GLU A 521 8.06 -15.86 -9.43
C GLU A 521 6.87 -15.99 -8.49
N GLY A 522 7.09 -15.84 -7.19
CA GLY A 522 6.05 -15.92 -6.16
C GLY A 522 5.60 -17.34 -5.82
N ARG A 523 6.23 -18.41 -6.34
CA ARG A 523 5.89 -19.80 -5.94
C ARG A 523 6.32 -20.03 -4.51
N VAL A 524 5.41 -20.52 -3.68
CA VAL A 524 5.70 -20.81 -2.28
C VAL A 524 6.62 -22.02 -2.18
N HIS A 525 7.76 -21.87 -1.51
CA HIS A 525 8.77 -22.92 -1.38
C HIS A 525 8.18 -24.18 -0.73
N GLY A 526 8.60 -25.35 -1.23
CA GLY A 526 8.14 -26.65 -0.73
C GLY A 526 6.70 -27.01 -1.11
N THR A 527 5.98 -26.17 -1.85
CA THR A 527 4.61 -26.42 -2.28
C THR A 527 4.50 -26.62 -3.80
N GLN A 528 3.34 -27.11 -4.23
CA GLN A 528 2.95 -27.19 -5.63
C GLN A 528 1.65 -26.41 -5.86
N ALA A 529 1.53 -25.79 -7.03
CA ALA A 529 0.33 -25.07 -7.48
C ALA A 529 -0.12 -23.95 -6.52
N LEU A 530 0.82 -23.28 -5.83
CA LEU A 530 0.57 -22.20 -4.89
C LEU A 530 1.56 -21.05 -5.11
N ARG A 531 1.01 -19.84 -5.27
CA ARG A 531 1.79 -18.59 -5.33
C ARG A 531 1.25 -17.56 -4.36
N VAL A 532 2.11 -16.64 -4.01
CA VAL A 532 1.75 -15.36 -3.40
C VAL A 532 2.15 -14.25 -4.38
N VAL A 533 1.26 -13.28 -4.63
CA VAL A 533 1.55 -12.13 -5.51
C VAL A 533 0.93 -10.87 -4.92
N ASP A 534 1.65 -10.20 -4.05
CA ASP A 534 1.29 -8.90 -3.46
C ASP A 534 2.50 -8.27 -2.74
N ALA A 535 2.26 -7.22 -1.95
CA ALA A 535 3.32 -6.52 -1.21
C ALA A 535 4.06 -7.41 -0.19
N SER A 536 3.51 -8.57 0.18
CA SER A 536 4.20 -9.50 1.09
C SER A 536 5.49 -10.09 0.48
N LEU A 537 5.60 -10.09 -0.85
CA LEU A 537 6.78 -10.60 -1.56
C LEU A 537 8.03 -9.73 -1.42
N MET A 538 7.87 -8.44 -1.13
CA MET A 538 8.97 -7.48 -1.11
C MET A 538 10.07 -7.91 -0.13
N PRO A 539 11.33 -8.16 -0.55
CA PRO A 539 12.44 -8.44 0.36
C PRO A 539 12.70 -7.29 1.31
N ARG A 540 12.71 -6.07 0.76
CA ARG A 540 12.72 -4.80 1.49
C ARG A 540 11.61 -3.88 1.00
N LEU A 541 11.09 -3.08 1.93
CA LEU A 541 10.15 -2.01 1.62
C LEU A 541 10.87 -0.95 0.77
N PRO A 542 10.38 -0.62 -0.45
CA PRO A 542 10.99 0.41 -1.28
C PRO A 542 10.75 1.81 -0.71
N SER A 543 11.55 2.78 -1.14
CA SER A 543 11.42 4.21 -0.81
C SER A 543 10.19 4.85 -1.47
N ALA A 544 9.05 4.17 -1.38
CA ALA A 544 7.80 4.49 -2.06
C ALA A 544 6.56 4.05 -1.28
N ASN A 545 5.41 4.66 -1.59
CA ASN A 545 4.12 4.06 -1.28
C ASN A 545 4.00 2.72 -2.02
N THR A 546 3.46 1.71 -1.36
CA THR A 546 3.55 0.31 -1.84
C THR A 546 2.63 -0.03 -3.01
N ASN A 547 1.66 0.82 -3.37
CA ASN A 547 0.65 0.49 -4.40
C ASN A 547 1.26 0.27 -5.79
N ILE A 548 2.01 1.23 -6.31
CA ILE A 548 2.63 1.13 -7.66
C ILE A 548 3.67 0.00 -7.72
N PRO A 549 4.57 -0.17 -6.73
CA PRO A 549 5.44 -1.35 -6.66
C PRO A 549 4.67 -2.69 -6.63
N THR A 550 3.54 -2.77 -5.94
CA THR A 550 2.71 -3.99 -5.90
C THR A 550 2.09 -4.31 -7.28
N ILE A 551 1.62 -3.29 -7.99
CA ILE A 551 1.11 -3.45 -9.37
C ILE A 551 2.25 -3.92 -10.29
N MET A 552 3.44 -3.33 -10.17
CA MET A 552 4.64 -3.73 -10.92
C MET A 552 5.00 -5.20 -10.67
N ILE A 553 5.00 -5.65 -9.42
CA ILE A 553 5.22 -7.06 -9.04
C ILE A 553 4.21 -7.96 -9.77
N ALA A 554 2.94 -7.61 -9.74
CA ALA A 554 1.87 -8.39 -10.36
C ALA A 554 2.00 -8.43 -11.89
N GLU A 555 2.38 -7.33 -12.55
CA GLU A 555 2.65 -7.29 -13.99
C GLU A 555 3.79 -8.22 -14.39
N LYS A 556 4.89 -8.17 -13.64
CA LYS A 556 6.07 -9.00 -13.89
C LYS A 556 5.79 -10.48 -13.70
N ILE A 557 5.10 -10.85 -12.62
CA ILE A 557 4.74 -12.25 -12.34
C ILE A 557 3.69 -12.74 -13.34
N ALA A 558 2.71 -11.92 -13.73
CA ALA A 558 1.75 -12.29 -14.77
C ALA A 558 2.41 -12.68 -16.10
N ASP A 559 3.46 -11.95 -16.50
CA ASP A 559 4.26 -12.28 -17.68
C ASP A 559 5.00 -13.62 -17.53
N ALA A 560 5.58 -13.89 -16.35
CA ALA A 560 6.24 -15.17 -16.08
C ALA A 560 5.24 -16.34 -16.13
N MET A 561 4.04 -16.16 -15.54
CA MET A 561 2.96 -17.15 -15.60
C MET A 561 2.48 -17.39 -17.04
N GLY A 562 2.46 -16.33 -17.86
CA GLY A 562 2.13 -16.41 -19.29
C GLY A 562 3.11 -17.29 -20.07
N ARG A 563 4.41 -17.09 -19.88
CA ARG A 563 5.47 -17.90 -20.51
C ARG A 563 5.43 -19.37 -20.10
N SER A 564 5.26 -19.65 -18.81
CA SER A 564 5.19 -21.01 -18.28
C SER A 564 4.00 -21.80 -18.78
N ALA A 565 2.87 -21.15 -19.09
CA ALA A 565 1.70 -21.81 -19.65
C ALA A 565 1.86 -22.10 -21.15
N ALA A 566 2.53 -21.22 -21.91
CA ALA A 566 2.81 -21.45 -23.33
C ALA A 566 3.75 -22.65 -23.55
N SER A 567 4.70 -22.86 -22.64
CA SER A 567 5.61 -24.02 -22.70
C SER A 567 4.97 -25.37 -22.29
N ARG A 568 3.78 -25.34 -21.67
CA ARG A 568 3.03 -26.55 -21.28
C ARG A 568 1.97 -26.97 -22.29
N THR A 569 1.71 -26.18 -23.34
CA THR A 569 0.81 -26.63 -24.43
C THR A 569 1.51 -27.76 -25.19
N PRO A 570 0.97 -28.99 -25.25
CA PRO A 570 1.57 -30.06 -26.03
C PRO A 570 1.62 -29.60 -27.47
N THR A 571 2.79 -29.65 -28.10
CA THR A 571 2.90 -29.68 -29.56
C THR A 571 1.98 -30.79 -30.04
N ALA A 572 0.99 -30.43 -30.84
CA ALA A 572 0.11 -31.42 -31.46
C ALA A 572 0.98 -32.50 -32.13
N GLN A 573 0.87 -33.72 -31.65
CA GLN A 573 1.50 -34.83 -32.35
C GLN A 573 0.95 -34.85 -33.78
N PRO A 574 1.79 -35.02 -34.80
CA PRO A 574 1.30 -35.20 -36.15
C PRO A 574 0.42 -36.43 -36.17
N VAL A 575 -0.82 -36.27 -36.62
CA VAL A 575 -1.71 -37.38 -36.89
C VAL A 575 -1.05 -38.17 -38.02
N TYR A 576 -0.50 -39.32 -37.69
CA TYR A 576 -0.14 -40.31 -38.68
C TYR A 576 -1.45 -40.82 -39.31
N VAL A 577 -1.73 -40.43 -40.54
CA VAL A 577 -2.76 -41.05 -41.37
C VAL A 577 -2.18 -42.36 -41.83
N ASP A 578 -2.66 -43.45 -41.28
CA ASP A 578 -2.37 -44.81 -41.75
C ASP A 578 -3.09 -45.02 -43.08
N ASN A 579 -2.37 -44.87 -44.17
CA ASN A 579 -2.82 -45.29 -45.49
C ASN A 579 -2.69 -46.79 -45.57
N GLN A 580 -3.71 -47.54 -45.11
CA GLN A 580 -3.87 -48.92 -45.52
C GLN A 580 -4.38 -48.90 -46.96
N GLY A 581 -3.48 -49.24 -47.89
CA GLY A 581 -3.82 -49.54 -49.27
C GLY A 581 -4.69 -50.80 -49.36
N ASP A 582 -5.83 -50.63 -49.99
CA ASP A 582 -6.56 -51.76 -50.58
C ASP A 582 -5.78 -52.24 -51.80
N ASP A 583 -5.07 -53.34 -51.62
CA ASP A 583 -4.70 -54.25 -52.71
C ASP A 583 -5.73 -55.40 -52.71
N ASP A 584 -6.70 -55.35 -53.60
CA ASP A 584 -7.39 -56.52 -54.07
C ASP A 584 -7.38 -56.55 -55.59
N VAL A 585 -6.69 -57.56 -56.05
CA VAL A 585 -6.52 -58.00 -57.40
C VAL A 585 -7.72 -58.81 -57.84
N HIS A 586 -8.29 -58.48 -58.96
CA HIS A 586 -8.46 -59.42 -60.07
C HIS A 586 -8.59 -58.70 -61.35
#